data_90d29ec00836b1f83f7682a421a5b4a2
#
_entry.id   90d29ec00836b1f83f7682a421a5b4a2
#
_cell.length_a   1.000
_cell.length_b   1.000
_cell.length_c   1.000
_cell.angle_alpha   90.00
_cell.angle_beta   90.00
_cell.angle_gamma   90.00
#
_symmetry.space_group_name_H-M   'P 1'
#
loop_
_entity.id
_entity.type
_entity.pdbx_description
1 polymer ?
#
loop_
_entity_poly.entity_id
_entity_poly.type
_entity_poly.pdbx_seq_one_letter_code
_entity_poly.pdbx_strand_id
1 'polypeptide(L)'
;MLSFGLSAATIEGKVVNVADGDTITVLVKNNIQYKTRLQGIDAPEKAQPYGQKSKQSLHQQVHSKQVTVEYQKKDMYGRIIGKVLLNGIDICLKQIELGMAWHYKQYESEQSRQDREIYTKAELFAQAERLGIWNDKLPTAPWEFRKLNK
;
A
#
# COMPACT_ATOMS: atom_id res chain seq x y z
N MET A 1 9.77 -21.54 -22.48
CA MET A 1 9.44 -22.23 -21.22
C MET A 1 8.11 -21.72 -20.68
N LEU A 2 7.19 -22.62 -20.45
CA LEU A 2 5.91 -22.24 -19.89
C LEU A 2 6.07 -21.96 -18.39
N SER A 3 5.69 -20.75 -17.97
CA SER A 3 5.62 -20.42 -16.56
C SER A 3 4.25 -20.85 -16.04
N PHE A 4 4.24 -21.72 -15.06
CA PHE A 4 3.00 -22.13 -14.39
C PHE A 4 2.72 -21.31 -13.14
N GLY A 5 3.37 -20.15 -13.02
CA GLY A 5 3.08 -19.23 -11.93
C GLY A 5 1.65 -18.71 -12.03
N LEU A 6 1.04 -18.44 -10.87
CA LEU A 6 -0.27 -17.80 -10.82
C LEU A 6 -0.20 -16.47 -11.58
N SER A 7 -0.92 -16.35 -12.66
CA SER A 7 -1.02 -15.07 -13.36
C SER A 7 -1.80 -14.10 -12.48
N ALA A 8 -1.30 -12.88 -12.35
CA ALA A 8 -1.99 -11.85 -11.62
C ALA A 8 -3.30 -11.50 -12.34
N ALA A 9 -4.38 -11.41 -11.60
CA ALA A 9 -5.60 -10.82 -12.10
C ALA A 9 -5.49 -9.30 -12.01
N THR A 10 -6.23 -8.59 -12.85
CA THR A 10 -6.28 -7.13 -12.80
C THR A 10 -7.72 -6.65 -12.73
N ILE A 11 -7.93 -5.57 -12.00
CA ILE A 11 -9.17 -4.80 -12.07
C ILE A 11 -8.80 -3.36 -12.39
N GLU A 12 -9.73 -2.68 -13.08
CA GLU A 12 -9.61 -1.27 -13.36
C GLU A 12 -10.87 -0.57 -12.87
N GLY A 13 -10.69 0.54 -12.18
CA GLY A 13 -11.83 1.27 -11.67
C GLY A 13 -11.44 2.55 -10.98
N LYS A 14 -12.46 3.26 -10.54
CA LYS A 14 -12.32 4.55 -9.86
C LYS A 14 -12.17 4.34 -8.36
N VAL A 15 -11.21 5.02 -7.76
CA VAL A 15 -11.08 5.02 -6.31
C VAL A 15 -12.18 5.89 -5.70
N VAL A 16 -13.08 5.28 -4.95
CA VAL A 16 -14.24 5.97 -4.35
C VAL A 16 -14.09 6.17 -2.85
N ASN A 17 -13.13 5.51 -2.21
CA ASN A 17 -12.86 5.69 -0.79
C ASN A 17 -11.41 5.37 -0.47
N VAL A 18 -10.85 6.11 0.49
CA VAL A 18 -9.54 5.84 1.07
C VAL A 18 -9.75 5.68 2.56
N ALA A 19 -9.56 4.46 3.07
CA ALA A 19 -9.83 4.16 4.48
C ALA A 19 -8.67 4.60 5.38
N ASP A 20 -7.45 4.39 4.91
CA ASP A 20 -6.22 4.82 5.60
C ASP A 20 -5.08 4.86 4.56
N GLY A 21 -3.84 4.93 5.01
CA GLY A 21 -2.69 5.10 4.11
C GLY A 21 -2.33 3.89 3.25
N ASP A 22 -3.03 2.76 3.41
CA ASP A 22 -2.75 1.54 2.66
C ASP A 22 -4.00 0.76 2.23
N THR A 23 -5.18 1.37 2.34
CA THR A 23 -6.44 0.68 2.01
C THR A 23 -7.38 1.62 1.26
N ILE A 24 -7.82 1.16 0.09
CA ILE A 24 -8.72 1.91 -0.77
C ILE A 24 -9.91 1.03 -1.19
N THR A 25 -10.96 1.68 -1.70
CA THR A 25 -12.06 0.99 -2.35
C THR A 25 -12.10 1.39 -3.82
N VAL A 26 -12.08 0.41 -4.70
CA VAL A 26 -12.11 0.60 -6.15
C VAL A 26 -13.47 0.18 -6.68
N LEU A 27 -14.14 1.09 -7.39
CA LEU A 27 -15.44 0.82 -8.02
C LEU A 27 -15.20 0.46 -9.48
N VAL A 28 -15.57 -0.77 -9.84
CA VAL A 28 -15.45 -1.26 -11.21
C VAL A 28 -16.81 -1.27 -11.88
N LYS A 29 -16.86 -1.73 -13.14
CA LYS A 29 -18.10 -1.87 -13.92
C LYS A 29 -19.16 -2.63 -13.13
N ASN A 30 -20.44 -2.32 -13.38
CA ASN A 30 -21.59 -2.94 -12.70
C ASN A 30 -21.67 -2.63 -11.22
N ASN A 31 -21.08 -1.51 -10.80
CA ASN A 31 -21.12 -1.03 -9.40
C ASN A 31 -20.51 -2.02 -8.38
N ILE A 32 -19.60 -2.88 -8.84
CA ILE A 32 -18.89 -3.79 -7.94
C ILE A 32 -17.77 -3.03 -7.26
N GLN A 33 -17.70 -3.12 -5.94
CA GLN A 33 -16.65 -2.46 -5.13
C GLN A 33 -15.66 -3.49 -4.62
N TYR A 34 -14.38 -3.19 -4.80
CA TYR A 34 -13.29 -4.02 -4.27
C TYR A 34 -12.54 -3.25 -3.21
N LYS A 35 -12.63 -3.72 -1.96
CA LYS A 35 -11.73 -3.24 -0.92
C LYS A 35 -10.34 -3.79 -1.22
N THR A 36 -9.37 -2.90 -1.27
CA THR A 36 -8.02 -3.21 -1.74
C THR A 36 -7.01 -2.79 -0.71
N ARG A 37 -6.22 -3.76 -0.26
CA ARG A 37 -5.07 -3.55 0.62
C ARG A 37 -3.84 -3.40 -0.27
N LEU A 38 -3.13 -2.30 -0.15
CA LEU A 38 -1.93 -2.03 -0.95
C LEU A 38 -0.83 -3.03 -0.57
N GLN A 39 -0.33 -3.74 -1.58
CA GLN A 39 0.65 -4.81 -1.40
C GLN A 39 2.00 -4.26 -0.98
N GLY A 40 2.65 -4.95 -0.06
CA GLY A 40 4.04 -4.69 0.28
C GLY A 40 4.28 -3.55 1.26
N ILE A 41 3.25 -2.84 1.67
CA ILE A 41 3.38 -1.72 2.59
C ILE A 41 2.48 -1.88 3.81
N ASP A 42 2.82 -1.16 4.87
CA ASP A 42 1.99 -1.06 6.07
C ASP A 42 2.04 0.40 6.53
N ALA A 43 0.89 1.05 6.51
CA ALA A 43 0.77 2.45 6.87
C ALA A 43 0.46 2.59 8.35
N PRO A 44 0.83 3.73 8.97
CA PRO A 44 0.46 3.99 10.36
C PRO A 44 -1.05 3.90 10.56
N GLU A 45 -1.47 3.34 11.69
CA GLU A 45 -2.88 3.27 12.07
C GLU A 45 -3.45 4.69 12.27
N LYS A 46 -4.76 4.83 12.15
CA LYS A 46 -5.42 6.14 12.24
C LYS A 46 -5.06 6.91 13.51
N ALA A 47 -4.98 6.21 14.64
CA ALA A 47 -4.67 6.82 15.94
C ALA A 47 -3.17 6.99 16.19
N GLN A 48 -2.36 6.48 15.30
CA GLN A 48 -0.91 6.52 15.40
C GLN A 48 -0.39 7.86 14.82
N PRO A 49 0.75 8.38 15.30
CA PRO A 49 1.39 9.51 14.63
C PRO A 49 1.59 9.23 13.15
N TYR A 50 1.31 10.20 12.30
CA TYR A 50 1.33 10.13 10.84
C TYR A 50 0.20 9.30 10.23
N GLY A 51 -0.72 8.72 11.04
CA GLY A 51 -1.86 7.97 10.49
C GLY A 51 -2.73 8.82 9.58
N GLN A 52 -3.10 10.01 10.03
CA GLN A 52 -3.92 10.93 9.24
C GLN A 52 -3.16 11.48 8.03
N LYS A 53 -1.88 11.81 8.19
CA LYS A 53 -1.06 12.30 7.08
C LYS A 53 -0.87 11.23 6.00
N SER A 54 -0.68 9.98 6.40
CA SER A 54 -0.57 8.87 5.47
C SER A 54 -1.86 8.68 4.67
N LYS A 55 -3.01 8.74 5.35
CA LYS A 55 -4.31 8.66 4.70
C LYS A 55 -4.50 9.82 3.71
N GLN A 56 -4.20 11.04 4.13
CA GLN A 56 -4.31 12.22 3.27
C GLN A 56 -3.40 12.12 2.04
N SER A 57 -2.17 11.62 2.24
CA SER A 57 -1.22 11.42 1.15
C SER A 57 -1.81 10.48 0.09
N LEU A 58 -2.32 9.33 0.51
CA LEU A 58 -2.94 8.38 -0.41
C LEU A 58 -4.18 8.98 -1.08
N HIS A 59 -5.01 9.65 -0.31
CA HIS A 59 -6.22 10.31 -0.82
C HIS A 59 -5.88 11.30 -1.94
N GLN A 60 -4.89 12.15 -1.72
CA GLN A 60 -4.47 13.14 -2.72
C GLN A 60 -3.96 12.48 -3.99
N GLN A 61 -3.31 11.32 -3.87
CA GLN A 61 -2.76 10.62 -5.02
C GLN A 61 -3.83 9.94 -5.88
N VAL A 62 -4.83 9.32 -5.26
CA VAL A 62 -5.69 8.37 -5.98
C VAL A 62 -7.18 8.66 -5.91
N HIS A 63 -7.68 9.45 -4.98
CA HIS A 63 -9.13 9.63 -4.79
C HIS A 63 -9.77 10.18 -6.07
N SER A 64 -10.87 9.56 -6.48
CA SER A 64 -11.62 9.88 -7.69
C SER A 64 -10.87 9.64 -9.00
N LYS A 65 -9.73 8.97 -8.94
CA LYS A 65 -8.94 8.66 -10.13
C LYS A 65 -9.10 7.20 -10.54
N GLN A 66 -8.89 6.95 -11.82
CA GLN A 66 -8.92 5.63 -12.40
C GLN A 66 -7.60 4.94 -12.13
N VAL A 67 -7.64 3.76 -11.51
CA VAL A 67 -6.45 2.98 -11.20
C VAL A 67 -6.57 1.57 -11.76
N THR A 68 -5.42 0.91 -11.92
CA THR A 68 -5.33 -0.52 -12.20
C THR A 68 -4.78 -1.20 -10.97
N VAL A 69 -5.38 -2.30 -10.56
CA VAL A 69 -4.89 -3.10 -9.43
C VAL A 69 -4.51 -4.48 -9.92
N GLU A 70 -3.25 -4.85 -9.74
CA GLU A 70 -2.75 -6.19 -10.03
C GLU A 70 -2.75 -6.98 -8.72
N TYR A 71 -3.50 -8.10 -8.67
CA TYR A 71 -3.61 -8.87 -7.45
C TYR A 71 -3.61 -10.37 -7.73
N GLN A 72 -3.21 -11.16 -6.74
CA GLN A 72 -3.17 -12.62 -6.83
C GLN A 72 -4.02 -13.29 -5.77
N LYS A 73 -4.35 -12.57 -4.70
CA LYS A 73 -5.06 -13.17 -3.57
C LYS A 73 -5.92 -12.17 -2.81
N LYS A 74 -6.78 -12.72 -1.97
CA LYS A 74 -7.57 -11.98 -1.00
C LYS A 74 -7.04 -12.31 0.40
N ASP A 75 -7.20 -11.37 1.33
CA ASP A 75 -6.89 -11.64 2.72
C ASP A 75 -8.11 -12.28 3.42
N MET A 76 -7.94 -12.58 4.71
CA MET A 76 -9.01 -13.21 5.52
C MET A 76 -10.25 -12.32 5.69
N TYR A 77 -10.12 -11.02 5.41
CA TYR A 77 -11.23 -10.05 5.51
C TYR A 77 -11.90 -9.78 4.17
N GLY A 78 -11.54 -10.53 3.14
CA GLY A 78 -12.12 -10.39 1.81
C GLY A 78 -11.55 -9.24 0.97
N ARG A 79 -10.51 -8.57 1.44
CA ARG A 79 -9.85 -7.52 0.66
C ARG A 79 -8.91 -8.17 -0.35
N ILE A 80 -8.86 -7.62 -1.56
CA ILE A 80 -7.79 -8.02 -2.48
C ILE A 80 -6.50 -7.34 -2.02
N ILE A 81 -5.40 -8.06 -2.17
CA ILE A 81 -4.06 -7.53 -1.87
C ILE A 81 -3.39 -7.28 -3.20
N GLY A 82 -3.16 -6.03 -3.53
CA GLY A 82 -2.73 -5.69 -4.87
C GLY A 82 -1.78 -4.52 -4.98
N LYS A 83 -1.09 -4.52 -6.10
CA LYS A 83 -0.24 -3.40 -6.52
C LYS A 83 -1.13 -2.41 -7.26
N VAL A 84 -1.21 -1.20 -6.75
CA VAL A 84 -2.07 -0.15 -7.30
C VAL A 84 -1.24 0.72 -8.23
N LEU A 85 -1.68 0.81 -9.48
CA LEU A 85 -1.00 1.57 -10.53
C LEU A 85 -1.88 2.72 -11.00
N LEU A 86 -1.30 3.89 -11.08
CA LEU A 86 -1.93 5.08 -11.66
C LEU A 86 -1.05 5.59 -12.79
N ASN A 87 -1.54 5.45 -14.02
CA ASN A 87 -0.76 5.80 -15.22
C ASN A 87 0.64 5.14 -15.21
N GLY A 88 0.69 3.86 -14.80
CA GLY A 88 1.93 3.11 -14.73
C GLY A 88 2.78 3.36 -13.50
N ILE A 89 2.39 4.29 -12.63
CA ILE A 89 3.13 4.61 -11.40
C ILE A 89 2.66 3.70 -10.27
N ASP A 90 3.59 3.04 -9.60
CA ASP A 90 3.32 2.19 -8.43
C ASP A 90 3.01 3.08 -7.23
N ILE A 91 1.76 3.14 -6.84
CA ILE A 91 1.29 3.97 -5.72
C ILE A 91 1.72 3.38 -4.38
N CYS A 92 1.84 2.04 -4.29
CA CYS A 92 2.35 1.40 -3.08
C CYS A 92 3.79 1.88 -2.79
N LEU A 93 4.63 1.86 -3.81
CA LEU A 93 6.00 2.38 -3.74
C LEU A 93 6.02 3.86 -3.38
N LYS A 94 5.11 4.62 -3.98
CA LYS A 94 5.03 6.08 -3.77
C LYS A 94 4.81 6.42 -2.29
N GLN A 95 3.96 5.65 -1.61
CA GLN A 95 3.73 5.86 -0.17
C GLN A 95 5.01 5.64 0.64
N ILE A 96 5.85 4.67 0.26
CA ILE A 96 7.17 4.47 0.90
C ILE A 96 8.10 5.63 0.58
N GLU A 97 8.17 6.03 -0.68
CA GLU A 97 9.05 7.12 -1.12
C GLU A 97 8.75 8.44 -0.39
N LEU A 98 7.48 8.69 -0.11
CA LEU A 98 7.06 9.90 0.60
C LEU A 98 7.22 9.80 2.13
N GLY A 99 7.65 8.65 2.65
CA GLY A 99 7.75 8.42 4.08
C GLY A 99 6.40 8.26 4.76
N MET A 100 5.38 7.80 4.04
CA MET A 100 4.01 7.67 4.55
C MET A 100 3.62 6.24 4.86
N ALA A 101 4.48 5.27 4.56
CA ALA A 101 4.26 3.86 4.88
C ALA A 101 5.59 3.15 5.05
N TRP A 102 5.53 2.05 5.79
CA TRP A 102 6.65 1.14 5.97
C TRP A 102 6.63 0.06 4.90
N HIS A 103 7.80 -0.42 4.47
CA HIS A 103 7.89 -1.66 3.72
C HIS A 103 7.53 -2.82 4.66
N TYR A 104 6.49 -3.59 4.31
CA TYR A 104 5.99 -4.65 5.19
C TYR A 104 6.77 -5.94 4.95
N LYS A 105 7.90 -6.04 5.61
CA LYS A 105 8.89 -7.12 5.38
C LYS A 105 8.34 -8.50 5.72
N GLN A 106 7.43 -8.60 6.69
CA GLN A 106 6.81 -9.88 7.05
C GLN A 106 6.08 -10.52 5.87
N TYR A 107 5.56 -9.70 4.96
CA TYR A 107 4.81 -10.17 3.78
C TYR A 107 5.52 -9.88 2.47
N GLU A 108 6.84 -9.62 2.51
CA GLU A 108 7.58 -9.31 1.28
C GLU A 108 7.63 -10.48 0.29
N SER A 109 7.40 -11.72 0.75
CA SER A 109 7.32 -12.87 -0.14
C SER A 109 6.14 -12.78 -1.13
N GLU A 110 5.15 -11.93 -0.85
CA GLU A 110 4.05 -11.66 -1.77
C GLU A 110 4.47 -10.80 -2.95
N GLN A 111 5.64 -10.15 -2.84
CA GLN A 111 6.17 -9.27 -3.88
C GLN A 111 7.17 -10.03 -4.74
N SER A 112 7.35 -9.57 -5.98
CA SER A 112 8.47 -10.03 -6.82
C SER A 112 9.78 -9.67 -6.14
N ARG A 113 10.84 -10.40 -6.50
CA ARG A 113 12.19 -10.08 -6.00
C ARG A 113 12.59 -8.65 -6.34
N GLN A 114 12.27 -8.21 -7.55
CA GLN A 114 12.55 -6.86 -8.01
C GLN A 114 11.85 -5.81 -7.14
N ASP A 115 10.56 -6.00 -6.87
CA ASP A 115 9.80 -5.07 -6.04
C ASP A 115 10.30 -5.05 -4.60
N ARG A 116 10.69 -6.21 -4.05
CA ARG A 116 11.28 -6.25 -2.71
C ARG A 116 12.53 -5.38 -2.61
N GLU A 117 13.39 -5.46 -3.62
CA GLU A 117 14.62 -4.66 -3.65
C GLU A 117 14.31 -3.16 -3.80
N ILE A 118 13.41 -2.82 -4.69
CA ILE A 118 13.01 -1.42 -4.95
C ILE A 118 12.39 -0.80 -3.68
N TYR A 119 11.47 -1.53 -3.04
CA TYR A 119 10.79 -1.03 -1.83
C TYR A 119 11.75 -0.89 -0.67
N THR A 120 12.69 -1.83 -0.51
CA THR A 120 13.73 -1.76 0.53
C THR A 120 14.59 -0.51 0.35
N LYS A 121 15.04 -0.25 -0.88
CA LYS A 121 15.86 0.94 -1.18
C LYS A 121 15.09 2.23 -0.95
N ALA A 122 13.83 2.26 -1.35
CA ALA A 122 12.97 3.44 -1.16
C ALA A 122 12.79 3.76 0.33
N GLU A 123 12.57 2.74 1.16
CA GLU A 123 12.44 2.94 2.61
C GLU A 123 13.74 3.47 3.21
N LEU A 124 14.88 2.90 2.85
CA LEU A 124 16.18 3.36 3.33
C LEU A 124 16.44 4.82 2.95
N PHE A 125 16.07 5.19 1.73
CA PHE A 125 16.21 6.58 1.27
C PHE A 125 15.31 7.51 2.09
N ALA A 126 14.04 7.15 2.28
CA ALA A 126 13.10 7.96 3.07
C ALA A 126 13.58 8.12 4.51
N GLN A 127 14.15 7.06 5.11
CA GLN A 127 14.74 7.12 6.44
C GLN A 127 15.93 8.08 6.49
N ALA A 128 16.84 7.98 5.53
CA ALA A 128 18.04 8.83 5.47
C ALA A 128 17.66 10.31 5.32
N GLU A 129 16.65 10.60 4.52
CA GLU A 129 16.15 11.97 4.28
C GLU A 129 15.15 12.44 5.33
N ARG A 130 14.82 11.60 6.30
CA ARG A 130 13.86 11.90 7.38
C ARG A 130 12.50 12.37 6.86
N LEU A 131 12.01 11.71 5.82
CA LEU A 131 10.72 12.04 5.22
C LEU A 131 9.57 11.48 6.05
N GLY A 132 8.51 12.25 6.20
CA GLY A 132 7.28 11.81 6.85
C GLY A 132 7.49 11.15 8.21
N ILE A 133 7.11 9.87 8.31
CA ILE A 133 7.27 9.03 9.51
C ILE A 133 8.68 9.12 10.08
N TRP A 134 9.68 9.18 9.20
CA TRP A 134 11.10 9.11 9.57
C TRP A 134 11.64 10.41 10.15
N ASN A 135 10.82 11.46 10.18
CA ASN A 135 11.12 12.68 10.92
C ASN A 135 10.97 12.49 12.43
N ASP A 136 10.23 11.47 12.84
CA ASP A 136 10.15 11.04 14.24
C ASP A 136 11.43 10.30 14.60
N LYS A 137 12.00 10.63 15.78
CA LYS A 137 13.24 9.99 16.23
C LYS A 137 13.07 8.51 16.54
N LEU A 138 11.90 8.12 17.02
CA LEU A 138 11.59 6.73 17.40
C LEU A 138 10.23 6.34 16.83
N PRO A 139 10.13 6.19 15.52
CA PRO A 139 8.83 5.83 14.93
C PRO A 139 8.45 4.40 15.31
N THR A 140 7.19 4.22 15.66
CA THR A 140 6.64 2.90 15.98
C THR A 140 6.07 2.28 14.72
N ALA A 141 6.50 1.09 14.37
CA ALA A 141 5.97 0.37 13.21
C ALA A 141 4.48 0.05 13.43
N PRO A 142 3.65 0.09 12.38
CA PRO A 142 2.22 -0.18 12.53
C PRO A 142 1.92 -1.54 13.17
N TRP A 143 2.67 -2.58 12.82
CA TRP A 143 2.48 -3.92 13.39
C TRP A 143 2.80 -3.96 14.88
N GLU A 144 3.75 -3.15 15.35
CA GLU A 144 4.03 -3.03 16.79
C GLU A 144 2.94 -2.23 17.49
N PHE A 145 2.48 -1.14 16.88
CA PHE A 145 1.39 -0.33 17.42
C PHE A 145 0.13 -1.18 17.61
N ARG A 146 -0.22 -2.03 16.66
CA ARG A 146 -1.38 -2.92 16.78
C ARG A 146 -1.24 -3.90 17.95
N LYS A 147 -0.03 -4.41 18.19
CA LYS A 147 0.21 -5.31 19.35
C LYS A 147 0.03 -4.58 20.67
N LEU A 148 0.50 -3.34 20.77
CA LEU A 148 0.43 -2.55 22.00
C LEU A 148 -1.01 -2.09 22.32
N ASN A 149 -1.87 -2.03 21.32
CA ASN A 149 -3.22 -1.46 21.45
C ASN A 149 -4.34 -2.48 21.18
N LYS A 150 -4.08 -3.73 21.50
CA LYS A 150 -5.11 -4.77 21.45
C LYS A 150 -6.12 -4.59 22.57
#